data_2670bcb842a15dc5858d3af96998c0a4
#
_entry.id   2670bcb842a15dc5858d3af96998c0a4
#
_cell.length_a   1.000
_cell.length_b   1.000
_cell.length_c   1.000
_cell.angle_alpha   90.00
_cell.angle_beta   90.00
_cell.angle_gamma   90.00
#
_symmetry.space_group_name_H-M   'P 1'
#
loop_
_entity.id
_entity.type
_entity.pdbx_description
1 polymer ?
#
loop_
_entity_poly.entity_id
_entity_poly.type
_entity_poly.pdbx_seq_one_letter_code
_entity_poly.pdbx_strand_id
1 'polypeptide(L)'
;MEDERPIRPMKETDQNIDYISQDKLPVLSEEQLSEENISSNLSKMVETPKWKLTFDAMVFFRSVNKQNPALIKKIIPQLSKYLIKLSNSIRSGISKESIILVGEMLSNFVSDNTQSDLDIIKQLFNIVIQCATNNKKFIKEASNESIQNGIVKNKNYFNLETICVIIDLMKDKKSSVSEVCFTIYEPIIKEIDLTSTNITDDIWNKFFDKINELYGAKKEVYTKKCIKIIEHVQKTLTKENFEQLLNKLNRPEDIKKYEQWLLLGTKKNTTQMSFKEFRKTQKGFGVNAENK
;
A
#
# COMPACT_ATOMS: atom_id res chain seq x y z
N MET A 1 10.74 20.06 -56.38
CA MET A 1 9.63 19.15 -56.07
C MET A 1 9.70 18.90 -54.58
N GLU A 2 8.95 19.68 -53.85
CA GLU A 2 8.83 19.58 -52.40
C GLU A 2 7.84 18.47 -52.08
N ASP A 3 8.26 17.54 -51.24
CA ASP A 3 7.53 16.31 -50.85
C ASP A 3 6.50 16.72 -49.80
N GLU A 4 5.30 17.14 -50.26
CA GLU A 4 4.16 17.42 -49.37
C GLU A 4 3.64 16.10 -48.77
N ARG A 5 4.19 15.75 -47.59
CA ARG A 5 3.59 14.69 -46.81
C ARG A 5 2.20 15.12 -46.32
N PRO A 6 1.14 14.32 -46.53
CA PRO A 6 -0.19 14.69 -46.12
C PRO A 6 -0.23 14.87 -44.57
N ILE A 7 -0.63 16.06 -44.15
CA ILE A 7 -0.91 16.36 -42.73
C ILE A 7 -2.00 15.39 -42.29
N ARG A 8 -1.66 14.41 -41.46
CA ARG A 8 -2.67 13.54 -40.84
C ARG A 8 -3.61 14.43 -40.02
N PRO A 9 -4.95 14.34 -40.21
CA PRO A 9 -5.87 15.06 -39.36
C PRO A 9 -5.62 14.64 -37.90
N MET A 10 -5.37 15.62 -37.03
CA MET A 10 -5.30 15.39 -35.59
C MET A 10 -6.60 14.73 -35.17
N LYS A 11 -6.50 13.48 -34.72
CA LYS A 11 -7.65 12.80 -34.14
C LYS A 11 -8.08 13.60 -32.92
N GLU A 12 -9.38 13.80 -32.72
CA GLU A 12 -10.05 14.46 -31.58
C GLU A 12 -9.67 13.88 -30.19
N THR A 13 -8.60 13.08 -30.12
CA THR A 13 -8.22 12.22 -28.99
C THR A 13 -7.30 12.88 -27.97
N ASP A 14 -6.82 14.10 -28.23
CA ASP A 14 -5.84 14.80 -27.35
C ASP A 14 -6.40 16.10 -26.76
N GLN A 15 -7.70 16.13 -26.42
CA GLN A 15 -8.18 17.16 -25.52
C GLN A 15 -7.51 16.91 -24.16
N ASN A 16 -6.69 17.86 -23.70
CA ASN A 16 -6.18 17.91 -22.36
C ASN A 16 -7.37 17.82 -21.41
N ILE A 17 -7.47 16.70 -20.69
CA ILE A 17 -8.48 16.55 -19.65
C ILE A 17 -8.02 17.45 -18.51
N ASP A 18 -8.71 18.57 -18.31
CA ASP A 18 -8.46 19.43 -17.17
C ASP A 18 -8.81 18.65 -15.89
N TYR A 19 -7.82 18.52 -15.01
CA TYR A 19 -8.01 17.94 -13.70
C TYR A 19 -9.05 18.76 -12.90
N ILE A 20 -10.09 18.09 -12.41
CA ILE A 20 -11.08 18.70 -11.53
C ILE A 20 -10.58 18.59 -10.09
N SER A 21 -10.28 19.72 -9.47
CA SER A 21 -9.89 19.76 -8.06
C SER A 21 -11.08 19.38 -7.16
N GLN A 22 -10.80 18.82 -5.99
CA GLN A 22 -11.82 18.28 -5.08
C GLN A 22 -12.86 19.33 -4.64
N ASP A 23 -12.48 20.59 -4.53
CA ASP A 23 -13.37 21.71 -4.21
C ASP A 23 -14.37 22.01 -5.33
N LYS A 24 -14.01 21.75 -6.59
CA LYS A 24 -14.85 21.97 -7.79
C LYS A 24 -15.70 20.78 -8.19
N LEU A 25 -15.66 19.68 -7.44
CA LEU A 25 -16.52 18.54 -7.71
C LEU A 25 -18.00 18.93 -7.57
N PRO A 26 -18.86 18.42 -8.46
CA PRO A 26 -20.29 18.74 -8.39
C PRO A 26 -20.93 18.23 -7.10
N VAL A 27 -21.87 19.01 -6.58
CA VAL A 27 -22.75 18.58 -5.49
C VAL A 27 -23.87 17.75 -6.10
N LEU A 28 -24.02 16.51 -5.62
CA LEU A 28 -25.03 15.57 -6.09
C LEU A 28 -26.31 15.70 -5.27
N SER A 29 -27.48 15.63 -5.92
CA SER A 29 -28.77 15.54 -5.24
C SER A 29 -28.97 14.14 -4.64
N GLU A 30 -29.97 14.01 -3.74
CA GLU A 30 -30.34 12.70 -3.17
C GLU A 30 -30.74 11.69 -4.26
N GLU A 31 -31.48 12.15 -5.29
CA GLU A 31 -31.84 11.34 -6.43
C GLU A 31 -30.63 10.82 -7.19
N GLN A 32 -29.60 11.65 -7.36
CA GLN A 32 -28.32 11.25 -8.00
C GLN A 32 -27.52 10.25 -7.15
N LEU A 33 -27.74 10.22 -5.84
CA LEU A 33 -27.12 9.25 -4.92
C LEU A 33 -27.90 7.92 -4.83
N SER A 34 -28.96 7.73 -5.62
CA SER A 34 -29.75 6.51 -5.66
C SER A 34 -28.96 5.30 -6.12
N GLU A 35 -29.37 4.10 -5.71
CA GLU A 35 -28.74 2.83 -6.12
C GLU A 35 -28.75 2.64 -7.63
N GLU A 36 -29.80 3.09 -8.33
CA GLU A 36 -29.90 3.02 -9.79
C GLU A 36 -28.83 3.88 -10.45
N ASN A 37 -28.61 5.10 -10.01
CA ASN A 37 -27.60 6.00 -10.54
C ASN A 37 -26.17 5.49 -10.23
N ILE A 38 -25.95 4.92 -9.05
CA ILE A 38 -24.69 4.27 -8.69
C ILE A 38 -24.41 3.10 -9.64
N SER A 39 -25.38 2.20 -9.83
CA SER A 39 -25.28 1.06 -10.73
C SER A 39 -25.04 1.49 -12.19
N SER A 40 -25.78 2.50 -12.66
CA SER A 40 -25.58 3.10 -13.98
C SER A 40 -24.15 3.64 -14.17
N ASN A 41 -23.60 4.36 -13.18
CA ASN A 41 -22.25 4.88 -13.27
C ASN A 41 -21.19 3.78 -13.11
N LEU A 42 -21.40 2.74 -12.31
CA LEU A 42 -20.53 1.56 -12.26
C LEU A 42 -20.41 0.89 -13.63
N SER A 43 -21.52 0.78 -14.38
CA SER A 43 -21.52 0.20 -15.71
C SER A 43 -20.69 0.99 -16.75
N LYS A 44 -20.46 2.29 -16.50
CA LYS A 44 -19.60 3.17 -17.32
C LYS A 44 -18.11 3.10 -16.95
N MET A 45 -17.76 2.45 -15.83
CA MET A 45 -16.38 2.29 -15.37
C MET A 45 -15.62 1.22 -16.16
N VAL A 46 -15.75 1.24 -17.48
CA VAL A 46 -15.05 0.34 -18.39
C VAL A 46 -14.26 1.14 -19.41
N GLU A 47 -13.12 0.61 -19.83
CA GLU A 47 -12.32 1.22 -20.89
C GLU A 47 -13.03 1.04 -22.25
N THR A 48 -13.57 2.12 -22.77
CA THR A 48 -14.30 2.15 -24.05
C THR A 48 -13.71 3.23 -24.96
N PRO A 49 -14.00 3.17 -26.28
CA PRO A 49 -13.70 4.30 -27.16
C PRO A 49 -14.33 5.63 -26.71
N LYS A 50 -15.47 5.55 -26.02
CA LYS A 50 -16.16 6.71 -25.41
C LYS A 50 -15.59 7.01 -24.00
N TRP A 51 -14.29 7.21 -23.91
CA TRP A 51 -13.55 7.42 -22.67
C TRP A 51 -14.11 8.52 -21.74
N LYS A 52 -14.82 9.51 -22.33
CA LYS A 52 -15.46 10.58 -21.58
C LYS A 52 -16.52 10.05 -20.59
N LEU A 53 -17.26 9.03 -20.97
CA LEU A 53 -18.25 8.40 -20.08
C LEU A 53 -17.58 7.77 -18.85
N THR A 54 -16.43 7.13 -19.06
CA THR A 54 -15.64 6.56 -17.96
C THR A 54 -15.07 7.65 -17.06
N PHE A 55 -14.58 8.74 -17.64
CA PHE A 55 -14.09 9.90 -16.89
C PHE A 55 -15.21 10.54 -16.06
N ASP A 56 -16.34 10.81 -16.66
CA ASP A 56 -17.51 11.41 -15.98
C ASP A 56 -17.99 10.51 -14.83
N ALA A 57 -17.97 9.19 -15.02
CA ALA A 57 -18.29 8.24 -13.95
C ALA A 57 -17.30 8.30 -12.78
N MET A 58 -16.00 8.47 -13.05
CA MET A 58 -15.01 8.65 -11.99
C MET A 58 -15.23 9.96 -11.22
N VAL A 59 -15.53 11.06 -11.92
CA VAL A 59 -15.89 12.34 -11.31
C VAL A 59 -17.14 12.20 -10.43
N PHE A 60 -18.15 11.47 -10.91
CA PHE A 60 -19.32 11.14 -10.12
C PHE A 60 -18.93 10.41 -8.82
N PHE A 61 -18.12 9.35 -8.86
CA PHE A 61 -17.71 8.64 -7.65
C PHE A 61 -16.81 9.46 -6.72
N ARG A 62 -16.01 10.39 -7.25
CA ARG A 62 -15.29 11.38 -6.44
C ARG A 62 -16.27 12.29 -5.68
N SER A 63 -17.33 12.72 -6.35
CA SER A 63 -18.40 13.53 -5.73
C SER A 63 -19.16 12.75 -4.66
N VAL A 64 -19.50 11.48 -4.93
CA VAL A 64 -20.10 10.59 -3.92
C VAL A 64 -19.17 10.43 -2.73
N ASN A 65 -17.87 10.18 -2.95
CA ASN A 65 -16.89 10.02 -1.87
C ASN A 65 -16.74 11.28 -1.01
N LYS A 66 -16.80 12.46 -1.61
CA LYS A 66 -16.75 13.74 -0.90
C LYS A 66 -17.97 13.96 -0.02
N GLN A 67 -19.18 13.60 -0.50
CA GLN A 67 -20.44 13.89 0.17
C GLN A 67 -20.90 12.76 1.11
N ASN A 68 -20.67 11.52 0.74
CA ASN A 68 -21.12 10.34 1.48
C ASN A 68 -20.06 9.22 1.45
N PRO A 69 -18.97 9.34 2.24
CA PRO A 69 -17.94 8.32 2.31
C PRO A 69 -18.46 6.94 2.74
N ALA A 70 -19.50 6.90 3.57
CA ALA A 70 -20.11 5.65 4.01
C ALA A 70 -20.79 4.88 2.87
N LEU A 71 -21.37 5.60 1.90
CA LEU A 71 -21.95 5.01 0.70
C LEU A 71 -20.83 4.44 -0.20
N ILE A 72 -19.74 5.19 -0.39
CA ILE A 72 -18.57 4.70 -1.13
C ILE A 72 -18.01 3.44 -0.48
N LYS A 73 -17.84 3.39 0.85
CA LYS A 73 -17.34 2.21 1.56
C LYS A 73 -18.08 0.93 1.17
N LYS A 74 -19.41 1.00 1.02
CA LYS A 74 -20.24 -0.14 0.62
C LYS A 74 -19.97 -0.64 -0.80
N ILE A 75 -19.62 0.25 -1.72
CA ILE A 75 -19.43 -0.08 -3.13
C ILE A 75 -17.96 -0.28 -3.54
N ILE A 76 -17.00 0.04 -2.67
CA ILE A 76 -15.55 -0.17 -2.94
C ILE A 76 -15.23 -1.58 -3.45
N PRO A 77 -15.80 -2.68 -2.90
CA PRO A 77 -15.48 -4.03 -3.39
C PRO A 77 -15.82 -4.25 -4.86
N GLN A 78 -16.82 -3.53 -5.39
CA GLN A 78 -17.17 -3.56 -6.81
C GLN A 78 -16.33 -2.56 -7.60
N LEU A 79 -16.20 -1.33 -7.10
CA LEU A 79 -15.51 -0.23 -7.75
C LEU A 79 -14.00 -0.51 -7.91
N SER A 80 -13.36 -1.13 -6.92
CA SER A 80 -11.93 -1.46 -6.96
C SER A 80 -11.55 -2.38 -8.13
N LYS A 81 -12.45 -3.27 -8.55
CA LYS A 81 -12.23 -4.16 -9.72
C LYS A 81 -12.05 -3.37 -11.02
N TYR A 82 -12.77 -2.26 -11.15
CA TYR A 82 -12.63 -1.35 -12.28
C TYR A 82 -11.39 -0.47 -12.12
N LEU A 83 -11.16 0.08 -10.94
CA LEU A 83 -10.03 0.96 -10.65
C LEU A 83 -8.68 0.29 -10.88
N ILE A 84 -8.53 -1.01 -10.55
CA ILE A 84 -7.33 -1.80 -10.87
C ILE A 84 -7.03 -1.77 -12.38
N LYS A 85 -8.05 -1.89 -13.23
CA LYS A 85 -7.87 -1.86 -14.69
C LYS A 85 -7.63 -0.45 -15.20
N LEU A 86 -8.42 0.53 -14.73
CA LEU A 86 -8.37 1.90 -15.18
C LEU A 86 -7.08 2.62 -14.77
N SER A 87 -6.51 2.31 -13.60
CA SER A 87 -5.22 2.85 -13.16
C SER A 87 -4.06 2.43 -14.08
N ASN A 88 -4.21 1.35 -14.82
CA ASN A 88 -3.27 0.86 -15.83
C ASN A 88 -3.67 1.20 -17.27
N SER A 89 -4.69 2.04 -17.47
CA SER A 89 -5.16 2.44 -18.79
C SER A 89 -4.02 3.06 -19.62
N ILE A 90 -4.04 2.78 -20.94
CA ILE A 90 -3.16 3.47 -21.89
C ILE A 90 -3.46 4.97 -21.99
N ARG A 91 -4.68 5.36 -21.67
CA ARG A 91 -5.12 6.77 -21.64
C ARG A 91 -4.69 7.41 -20.32
N SER A 92 -3.73 8.31 -20.42
CA SER A 92 -3.11 8.95 -19.25
C SER A 92 -4.11 9.67 -18.33
N GLY A 93 -5.12 10.34 -18.90
CA GLY A 93 -6.17 11.03 -18.13
C GLY A 93 -7.02 10.06 -17.32
N ILE A 94 -7.42 8.92 -17.89
CA ILE A 94 -8.16 7.87 -17.19
C ILE A 94 -7.33 7.25 -16.07
N SER A 95 -6.07 6.91 -16.37
CA SER A 95 -5.16 6.35 -15.36
C SER A 95 -4.95 7.32 -14.18
N LYS A 96 -4.68 8.59 -14.47
CA LYS A 96 -4.49 9.62 -13.44
C LYS A 96 -5.74 9.80 -12.59
N GLU A 97 -6.92 9.96 -13.21
CA GLU A 97 -8.19 10.19 -12.51
C GLU A 97 -8.57 9.02 -11.60
N SER A 98 -8.32 7.78 -12.06
CA SER A 98 -8.56 6.59 -11.22
C SER A 98 -7.66 6.55 -9.98
N ILE A 99 -6.39 6.97 -10.10
CA ILE A 99 -5.45 7.04 -8.98
C ILE A 99 -5.88 8.12 -7.98
N ILE A 100 -6.35 9.28 -8.48
CA ILE A 100 -6.86 10.35 -7.63
C ILE A 100 -8.09 9.90 -6.86
N LEU A 101 -9.05 9.24 -7.55
CA LEU A 101 -10.22 8.67 -6.88
C LEU A 101 -9.83 7.69 -5.78
N VAL A 102 -8.87 6.79 -6.03
CA VAL A 102 -8.36 5.87 -4.98
C VAL A 102 -7.75 6.64 -3.81
N GLY A 103 -6.95 7.67 -4.08
CA GLY A 103 -6.35 8.51 -3.05
C GLY A 103 -7.39 9.23 -2.19
N GLU A 104 -8.43 9.79 -2.82
CA GLU A 104 -9.54 10.45 -2.11
C GLU A 104 -10.37 9.46 -1.29
N MET A 105 -10.60 8.24 -1.83
CA MET A 105 -11.27 7.17 -1.07
C MET A 105 -10.46 6.78 0.16
N LEU A 106 -9.15 6.63 0.02
CA LEU A 106 -8.24 6.35 1.14
C LEU A 106 -8.21 7.49 2.16
N SER A 107 -8.27 8.75 1.73
CA SER A 107 -8.31 9.91 2.65
C SER A 107 -9.54 9.92 3.55
N ASN A 108 -10.68 9.47 3.01
CA ASN A 108 -11.97 9.51 3.69
C ASN A 108 -12.36 8.15 4.32
N PHE A 109 -11.52 7.12 4.15
CA PHE A 109 -11.83 5.78 4.66
C PHE A 109 -11.74 5.74 6.17
N VAL A 110 -12.80 5.26 6.80
CA VAL A 110 -12.85 4.93 8.22
C VAL A 110 -12.91 3.42 8.35
N SER A 111 -11.88 2.84 8.99
CA SER A 111 -11.81 1.41 9.23
C SER A 111 -12.42 1.07 10.58
N ASP A 112 -13.30 0.05 10.57
CA ASP A 112 -13.80 -0.58 11.79
C ASP A 112 -12.90 -1.77 12.20
N ASN A 113 -11.74 -1.92 11.57
CA ASN A 113 -10.77 -2.99 11.76
C ASN A 113 -11.34 -4.40 11.51
N THR A 114 -12.37 -4.49 10.67
CA THR A 114 -12.88 -5.78 10.22
C THR A 114 -11.97 -6.39 9.16
N GLN A 115 -12.01 -7.72 9.00
CA GLN A 115 -11.24 -8.38 7.93
C GLN A 115 -11.64 -7.85 6.54
N SER A 116 -12.93 -7.54 6.34
CA SER A 116 -13.43 -6.94 5.10
C SER A 116 -12.78 -5.57 4.84
N ASP A 117 -12.65 -4.72 5.88
CA ASP A 117 -11.99 -3.43 5.75
C ASP A 117 -10.50 -3.58 5.41
N LEU A 118 -9.81 -4.52 6.05
CA LEU A 118 -8.40 -4.80 5.77
C LEU A 118 -8.18 -5.29 4.33
N ASP A 119 -9.10 -6.10 3.80
CA ASP A 119 -9.05 -6.57 2.42
C ASP A 119 -9.28 -5.42 1.42
N ILE A 120 -10.20 -4.50 1.73
CA ILE A 120 -10.44 -3.28 0.96
C ILE A 120 -9.18 -2.40 0.98
N ILE A 121 -8.64 -2.11 2.17
CA ILE A 121 -7.42 -1.31 2.35
C ILE A 121 -6.27 -1.91 1.53
N LYS A 122 -6.09 -3.22 1.60
CA LYS A 122 -5.05 -3.93 0.84
C LYS A 122 -5.20 -3.73 -0.67
N GLN A 123 -6.42 -3.82 -1.19
CA GLN A 123 -6.69 -3.61 -2.61
C GLN A 123 -6.38 -2.18 -3.04
N LEU A 124 -6.87 -1.19 -2.29
CA LEU A 124 -6.66 0.23 -2.61
C LEU A 124 -5.17 0.63 -2.48
N PHE A 125 -4.49 0.17 -1.42
CA PHE A 125 -3.04 0.38 -1.24
C PHE A 125 -2.26 -0.21 -2.42
N ASN A 126 -2.59 -1.44 -2.83
CA ASN A 126 -1.91 -2.08 -3.95
C ASN A 126 -2.02 -1.24 -5.23
N ILE A 127 -3.17 -0.64 -5.53
CA ILE A 127 -3.35 0.19 -6.72
C ILE A 127 -2.36 1.37 -6.70
N VAL A 128 -2.36 2.17 -5.63
CA VAL A 128 -1.50 3.37 -5.56
C VAL A 128 -0.02 3.03 -5.46
N ILE A 129 0.34 1.96 -4.73
CA ILE A 129 1.72 1.51 -4.58
C ILE A 129 2.29 1.02 -5.93
N GLN A 130 1.54 0.21 -6.68
CA GLN A 130 1.96 -0.25 -8.00
C GLN A 130 2.12 0.93 -8.97
N CYS A 131 1.21 1.89 -8.95
CA CYS A 131 1.27 3.09 -9.78
C CYS A 131 2.44 4.02 -9.39
N ALA A 132 2.82 4.08 -8.11
CA ALA A 132 3.98 4.85 -7.65
C ALA A 132 5.32 4.33 -8.22
N THR A 133 5.35 3.09 -8.72
CA THR A 133 6.52 2.51 -9.41
C THR A 133 6.46 2.64 -10.93
N ASN A 134 5.48 3.37 -11.47
CA ASN A 134 5.30 3.56 -12.90
C ASN A 134 6.41 4.46 -13.49
N ASN A 135 6.79 4.20 -14.75
CA ASN A 135 7.79 5.00 -15.46
C ASN A 135 7.25 6.36 -15.92
N LYS A 136 5.93 6.52 -16.06
CA LYS A 136 5.31 7.79 -16.46
C LYS A 136 5.27 8.73 -15.25
N LYS A 137 5.99 9.88 -15.37
CA LYS A 137 6.16 10.84 -14.27
C LYS A 137 4.84 11.27 -13.64
N PHE A 138 3.84 11.66 -14.43
CA PHE A 138 2.55 12.14 -13.93
C PHE A 138 1.75 11.06 -13.17
N ILE A 139 1.87 9.77 -13.55
CA ILE A 139 1.26 8.64 -12.82
C ILE A 139 1.94 8.49 -11.46
N LYS A 140 3.26 8.51 -11.45
CA LYS A 140 4.06 8.42 -10.23
C LYS A 140 3.76 9.57 -9.27
N GLU A 141 3.65 10.79 -9.78
CA GLU A 141 3.33 11.98 -8.97
C GLU A 141 1.93 11.88 -8.36
N ALA A 142 0.90 11.55 -9.15
CA ALA A 142 -0.46 11.36 -8.66
C ALA A 142 -0.54 10.23 -7.60
N SER A 143 0.21 9.15 -7.79
CA SER A 143 0.28 8.04 -6.83
C SER A 143 0.97 8.45 -5.54
N ASN A 144 2.09 9.16 -5.61
CA ASN A 144 2.79 9.65 -4.43
C ASN A 144 1.92 10.64 -3.63
N GLU A 145 1.18 11.51 -4.31
CA GLU A 145 0.22 12.41 -3.67
C GLU A 145 -0.90 11.63 -2.97
N SER A 146 -1.47 10.63 -3.64
CA SER A 146 -2.49 9.73 -3.08
C SER A 146 -1.96 8.96 -1.85
N ILE A 147 -0.71 8.49 -1.88
CA ILE A 147 -0.07 7.84 -0.73
C ILE A 147 0.07 8.84 0.43
N GLN A 148 0.60 10.03 0.18
CA GLN A 148 0.83 11.01 1.24
C GLN A 148 -0.48 11.50 1.86
N ASN A 149 -1.47 11.86 1.06
CA ASN A 149 -2.72 12.41 1.54
C ASN A 149 -3.72 11.32 1.99
N GLY A 150 -3.76 10.17 1.31
CA GLY A 150 -4.73 9.12 1.56
C GLY A 150 -4.28 8.10 2.60
N ILE A 151 -2.98 7.83 2.75
CA ILE A 151 -2.47 6.79 3.65
C ILE A 151 -1.69 7.41 4.80
N VAL A 152 -0.62 8.17 4.50
CA VAL A 152 0.32 8.64 5.53
C VAL A 152 -0.30 9.70 6.46
N LYS A 153 -1.21 10.54 5.96
CA LYS A 153 -1.89 11.56 6.77
C LYS A 153 -3.17 11.07 7.44
N ASN A 154 -3.75 9.98 6.97
CA ASN A 154 -5.00 9.46 7.55
C ASN A 154 -4.69 8.57 8.77
N LYS A 155 -4.83 9.13 9.96
CA LYS A 155 -4.57 8.44 11.24
C LYS A 155 -5.44 7.19 11.48
N ASN A 156 -6.54 7.00 10.74
CA ASN A 156 -7.35 5.78 10.81
C ASN A 156 -6.59 4.52 10.39
N TYR A 157 -5.44 4.66 9.70
CA TYR A 157 -4.57 3.54 9.34
C TYR A 157 -3.43 3.29 10.34
N PHE A 158 -3.34 4.06 11.42
CA PHE A 158 -2.22 3.97 12.35
C PHE A 158 -2.46 2.87 13.39
N ASN A 159 -2.47 1.63 12.91
CA ASN A 159 -2.59 0.43 13.72
C ASN A 159 -1.70 -0.70 13.20
N LEU A 160 -1.47 -1.72 14.04
CA LEU A 160 -0.56 -2.82 13.71
C LEU A 160 -1.12 -3.75 12.61
N GLU A 161 -2.43 -3.83 12.45
CA GLU A 161 -3.07 -4.62 11.38
C GLU A 161 -2.80 -4.02 10.00
N THR A 162 -2.87 -2.69 9.88
CA THR A 162 -2.47 -1.98 8.66
C THR A 162 -0.98 -2.20 8.34
N ILE A 163 -0.13 -2.22 9.37
CA ILE A 163 1.29 -2.58 9.20
C ILE A 163 1.42 -4.00 8.63
N CYS A 164 0.64 -4.97 9.10
CA CYS A 164 0.62 -6.31 8.53
C CYS A 164 0.23 -6.31 7.04
N VAL A 165 -0.74 -5.49 6.64
CA VAL A 165 -1.12 -5.32 5.22
C VAL A 165 0.05 -4.77 4.40
N ILE A 166 0.75 -3.75 4.91
CA ILE A 166 1.91 -3.15 4.22
C ILE A 166 3.05 -4.16 4.09
N ILE A 167 3.33 -4.96 5.13
CA ILE A 167 4.34 -6.02 5.09
C ILE A 167 4.00 -7.08 4.03
N ASP A 168 2.73 -7.45 3.89
CA ASP A 168 2.30 -8.35 2.81
C ASP A 168 2.57 -7.78 1.42
N LEU A 169 2.29 -6.50 1.22
CA LEU A 169 2.56 -5.82 -0.04
C LEU A 169 4.07 -5.67 -0.32
N MET A 170 4.91 -5.64 0.72
CA MET A 170 6.38 -5.64 0.56
C MET A 170 6.92 -6.92 -0.11
N LYS A 171 6.17 -8.03 -0.09
CA LYS A 171 6.56 -9.31 -0.70
C LYS A 171 6.50 -9.32 -2.23
N ASP A 172 6.09 -8.21 -2.85
CA ASP A 172 6.02 -8.09 -4.31
C ASP A 172 7.38 -8.44 -4.96
N LYS A 173 7.31 -9.00 -6.19
CA LYS A 173 8.51 -9.37 -6.94
C LYS A 173 9.37 -8.18 -7.32
N LYS A 174 8.75 -6.99 -7.50
CA LYS A 174 9.45 -5.74 -7.84
C LYS A 174 10.02 -5.09 -6.58
N SER A 175 11.33 -4.91 -6.53
CA SER A 175 12.00 -4.24 -5.41
C SER A 175 11.52 -2.81 -5.19
N SER A 176 11.15 -2.10 -6.27
CA SER A 176 10.60 -0.75 -6.20
C SER A 176 9.27 -0.68 -5.42
N VAL A 177 8.41 -1.70 -5.53
CA VAL A 177 7.17 -1.80 -4.74
C VAL A 177 7.50 -1.92 -3.26
N SER A 178 8.45 -2.79 -2.92
CA SER A 178 8.91 -2.95 -1.53
C SER A 178 9.51 -1.65 -0.96
N GLU A 179 10.22 -0.84 -1.77
CA GLU A 179 10.72 0.47 -1.32
C GLU A 179 9.58 1.44 -1.02
N VAL A 180 8.57 1.53 -1.92
CA VAL A 180 7.39 2.37 -1.68
C VAL A 180 6.63 1.93 -0.42
N CYS A 181 6.41 0.62 -0.23
CA CYS A 181 5.79 0.10 0.99
C CYS A 181 6.55 0.53 2.26
N PHE A 182 7.89 0.52 2.20
CA PHE A 182 8.69 0.91 3.35
C PHE A 182 8.59 2.41 3.65
N THR A 183 8.48 3.27 2.63
CA THR A 183 8.24 4.72 2.85
C THR A 183 6.87 5.01 3.46
N ILE A 184 5.88 4.12 3.27
CA ILE A 184 4.57 4.19 3.92
C ILE A 184 4.66 3.66 5.35
N TYR A 185 5.35 2.53 5.55
CA TYR A 185 5.53 1.89 6.85
C TYR A 185 6.17 2.82 7.88
N GLU A 186 7.29 3.50 7.53
CA GLU A 186 8.09 4.27 8.49
C GLU A 186 7.31 5.37 9.22
N PRO A 187 6.51 6.23 8.58
CA PRO A 187 5.72 7.23 9.28
C PRO A 187 4.60 6.62 10.12
N ILE A 188 3.95 5.55 9.66
CA ILE A 188 2.82 4.94 10.37
C ILE A 188 3.29 4.27 11.66
N ILE A 189 4.33 3.43 11.60
CA ILE A 189 4.79 2.68 12.79
C ILE A 189 5.30 3.60 13.92
N LYS A 190 5.82 4.77 13.58
CA LYS A 190 6.31 5.76 14.57
C LYS A 190 5.20 6.41 15.37
N GLU A 191 3.99 6.45 14.84
CA GLU A 191 2.82 7.06 15.47
C GLU A 191 1.96 6.04 16.22
N ILE A 192 2.20 4.73 16.03
CA ILE A 192 1.44 3.68 16.72
C ILE A 192 1.91 3.58 18.17
N ASP A 193 0.96 3.63 19.09
CA ASP A 193 1.21 3.26 20.49
C ASP A 193 1.30 1.74 20.61
N LEU A 194 2.53 1.22 20.52
CA LEU A 194 2.80 -0.22 20.65
C LEU A 194 2.60 -0.77 22.07
N THR A 195 2.39 0.10 23.05
CA THR A 195 2.10 -0.30 24.46
C THR A 195 0.60 -0.42 24.71
N SER A 196 -0.22 -0.07 23.73
CA SER A 196 -1.68 -0.09 23.85
C SER A 196 -2.21 -1.49 24.14
N THR A 197 -3.09 -1.59 25.12
CA THR A 197 -3.82 -2.81 25.48
C THR A 197 -4.80 -3.28 24.38
N ASN A 198 -5.09 -2.41 23.42
CA ASN A 198 -5.96 -2.75 22.27
C ASN A 198 -5.26 -3.66 21.26
N ILE A 199 -3.92 -3.81 21.32
CA ILE A 199 -3.19 -4.74 20.47
C ILE A 199 -3.25 -6.12 21.10
N THR A 200 -4.08 -6.99 20.55
CA THR A 200 -4.28 -8.36 21.06
C THR A 200 -3.08 -9.25 20.74
N ASP A 201 -2.97 -10.36 21.47
CA ASP A 201 -1.94 -11.37 21.26
C ASP A 201 -1.98 -11.93 19.81
N ASP A 202 -3.19 -12.06 19.24
CA ASP A 202 -3.38 -12.51 17.84
C ASP A 202 -2.80 -11.52 16.83
N ILE A 203 -2.99 -10.21 17.04
CA ILE A 203 -2.43 -9.17 16.18
C ILE A 203 -0.90 -9.20 16.26
N TRP A 204 -0.32 -9.33 17.45
CA TRP A 204 1.11 -9.47 17.65
C TRP A 204 1.67 -10.73 16.98
N ASN A 205 1.02 -11.89 17.14
CA ASN A 205 1.42 -13.12 16.48
C ASN A 205 1.41 -12.98 14.98
N LYS A 206 0.32 -12.42 14.41
CA LYS A 206 0.21 -12.12 12.97
C LYS A 206 1.35 -11.21 12.50
N PHE A 207 1.68 -10.17 13.25
CA PHE A 207 2.77 -9.25 12.93
C PHE A 207 4.13 -9.97 12.87
N PHE A 208 4.49 -10.75 13.90
CA PHE A 208 5.77 -11.46 13.93
C PHE A 208 5.84 -12.55 12.85
N ASP A 209 4.74 -13.24 12.55
CA ASP A 209 4.68 -14.20 11.45
C ASP A 209 4.97 -13.52 10.11
N LYS A 210 4.35 -12.37 9.84
CA LYS A 210 4.60 -11.59 8.61
C LYS A 210 6.05 -11.14 8.48
N ILE A 211 6.67 -10.70 9.58
CA ILE A 211 8.09 -10.32 9.62
C ILE A 211 8.97 -11.54 9.32
N ASN A 212 8.67 -12.67 9.96
CA ASN A 212 9.43 -13.91 9.77
C ASN A 212 9.32 -14.45 8.33
N GLU A 213 8.13 -14.38 7.73
CA GLU A 213 7.93 -14.73 6.33
C GLU A 213 8.70 -13.81 5.39
N LEU A 214 8.63 -12.49 5.61
CA LEU A 214 9.35 -11.51 4.79
C LEU A 214 10.87 -11.73 4.86
N TYR A 215 11.41 -11.98 6.05
CA TYR A 215 12.82 -12.32 6.24
C TYR A 215 13.19 -13.64 5.57
N GLY A 216 12.31 -14.65 5.68
CA GLY A 216 12.49 -15.99 5.10
C GLY A 216 12.55 -15.99 3.57
N ALA A 217 12.05 -14.94 2.90
CA ALA A 217 12.20 -14.75 1.45
C ALA A 217 13.66 -14.53 1.00
N LYS A 218 14.60 -14.39 1.93
CA LYS A 218 16.07 -14.32 1.73
C LYS A 218 16.56 -13.27 0.73
N LYS A 219 15.78 -12.22 0.48
CA LYS A 219 16.21 -11.07 -0.31
C LYS A 219 16.90 -10.05 0.61
N GLU A 220 18.06 -9.56 0.21
CA GLU A 220 18.83 -8.59 1.03
C GLU A 220 18.03 -7.35 1.40
N VAL A 221 17.21 -6.86 0.45
CA VAL A 221 16.32 -5.71 0.66
C VAL A 221 15.35 -5.98 1.81
N TYR A 222 14.74 -7.17 1.87
CA TYR A 222 13.80 -7.54 2.94
C TYR A 222 14.49 -7.74 4.28
N THR A 223 15.64 -8.40 4.28
CA THR A 223 16.44 -8.60 5.49
C THR A 223 16.75 -7.29 6.21
N LYS A 224 17.25 -6.28 5.48
CA LYS A 224 17.53 -4.95 6.04
C LYS A 224 16.28 -4.29 6.62
N LYS A 225 15.13 -4.44 5.95
CA LYS A 225 13.86 -3.86 6.39
C LYS A 225 13.33 -4.54 7.64
N CYS A 226 13.34 -5.88 7.68
CA CYS A 226 12.94 -6.65 8.87
C CYS A 226 13.77 -6.27 10.10
N ILE A 227 15.09 -6.11 9.94
CA ILE A 227 15.97 -5.65 11.03
C ILE A 227 15.53 -4.28 11.55
N LYS A 228 15.30 -3.31 10.66
CA LYS A 228 14.84 -1.97 11.06
C LYS A 228 13.48 -1.98 11.75
N ILE A 229 12.57 -2.84 11.29
CA ILE A 229 11.24 -3.00 11.88
C ILE A 229 11.37 -3.52 13.32
N ILE A 230 12.11 -4.62 13.52
CA ILE A 230 12.32 -5.21 14.84
C ILE A 230 13.09 -4.26 15.76
N GLU A 231 14.11 -3.57 15.25
CA GLU A 231 14.85 -2.53 16.00
C GLU A 231 13.92 -1.43 16.51
N HIS A 232 13.00 -0.96 15.67
CA HIS A 232 12.03 0.06 16.07
C HIS A 232 11.09 -0.46 17.16
N VAL A 233 10.51 -1.65 16.99
CA VAL A 233 9.59 -2.26 17.96
C VAL A 233 10.29 -2.48 19.30
N GLN A 234 11.52 -3.04 19.31
CA GLN A 234 12.28 -3.25 20.53
C GLN A 234 12.63 -1.94 21.25
N LYS A 235 13.01 -0.89 20.51
CA LYS A 235 13.28 0.43 21.11
C LYS A 235 12.05 1.07 21.73
N THR A 236 10.89 0.90 21.08
CA THR A 236 9.63 1.48 21.56
C THR A 236 9.12 0.76 22.82
N LEU A 237 9.19 -0.57 22.85
CA LEU A 237 8.73 -1.38 23.97
C LEU A 237 9.73 -1.49 25.12
N THR A 238 10.99 -1.13 24.97
CA THR A 238 12.18 -1.55 25.72
C THR A 238 12.56 -3.00 25.47
N LYS A 239 13.82 -3.34 25.75
CA LYS A 239 14.29 -4.73 25.52
C LYS A 239 13.56 -5.72 26.42
N GLU A 240 13.41 -5.39 27.70
CA GLU A 240 12.77 -6.25 28.70
C GLU A 240 11.30 -6.52 28.36
N ASN A 241 10.54 -5.49 28.04
CA ASN A 241 9.13 -5.62 27.67
C ASN A 241 8.94 -6.38 26.33
N PHE A 242 9.85 -6.19 25.38
CA PHE A 242 9.85 -6.92 24.11
C PHE A 242 10.07 -8.43 24.32
N GLU A 243 11.03 -8.83 25.17
CA GLU A 243 11.27 -10.22 25.54
C GLU A 243 10.08 -10.82 26.30
N GLN A 244 9.50 -10.06 27.25
CA GLN A 244 8.28 -10.48 27.97
C GLN A 244 7.11 -10.72 27.03
N LEU A 245 6.92 -9.82 26.03
CA LEU A 245 5.89 -9.99 25.00
C LEU A 245 6.10 -11.27 24.21
N LEU A 246 7.30 -11.54 23.72
CA LEU A 246 7.59 -12.75 22.95
C LEU A 246 7.39 -14.03 23.80
N ASN A 247 7.78 -14.02 25.07
CA ASN A 247 7.53 -15.14 25.99
C ASN A 247 6.04 -15.35 26.22
N LYS A 248 5.26 -14.29 26.45
CA LYS A 248 3.79 -14.32 26.60
C LYS A 248 3.13 -14.93 25.36
N LEU A 249 3.65 -14.64 24.18
CA LEU A 249 3.15 -15.17 22.89
C LEU A 249 3.64 -16.58 22.58
N ASN A 250 4.34 -17.25 23.50
CA ASN A 250 4.98 -18.57 23.29
C ASN A 250 5.98 -18.59 22.11
N ARG A 251 6.78 -17.54 21.96
CA ARG A 251 7.78 -17.36 20.86
C ARG A 251 9.21 -17.18 21.38
N PRO A 252 9.71 -18.02 22.31
CA PRO A 252 11.04 -17.85 22.90
C PRO A 252 12.17 -18.01 21.87
N GLU A 253 11.95 -18.75 20.79
CA GLU A 253 12.90 -18.91 19.69
C GLU A 253 13.12 -17.60 18.91
N ASP A 254 12.07 -16.76 18.82
CA ASP A 254 12.17 -15.47 18.13
C ASP A 254 13.06 -14.49 18.92
N ILE A 255 13.19 -14.60 20.24
CA ILE A 255 14.08 -13.76 21.06
C ILE A 255 15.52 -13.87 20.55
N LYS A 256 16.07 -15.10 20.52
CA LYS A 256 17.44 -15.34 20.04
C LYS A 256 17.62 -14.96 18.58
N LYS A 257 16.61 -15.19 17.76
CA LYS A 257 16.60 -14.86 16.34
C LYS A 257 16.66 -13.36 16.13
N TYR A 258 15.83 -12.58 16.82
CA TYR A 258 15.81 -11.12 16.67
C TYR A 258 17.04 -10.47 17.29
N GLU A 259 17.60 -10.98 18.39
CA GLU A 259 18.91 -10.54 18.90
C GLU A 259 20.01 -10.69 17.86
N GLN A 260 20.05 -11.84 17.17
CA GLN A 260 21.02 -12.05 16.07
C GLN A 260 20.83 -11.06 14.93
N TRP A 261 19.58 -10.75 14.55
CA TRP A 261 19.31 -9.77 13.51
C TRP A 261 19.80 -8.37 13.89
N LEU A 262 19.57 -7.96 15.12
CA LEU A 262 20.00 -6.66 15.63
C LEU A 262 21.53 -6.56 15.70
N LEU A 263 22.23 -7.62 16.12
CA LEU A 263 23.68 -7.68 16.09
C LEU A 263 24.25 -7.58 14.67
N LEU A 264 23.57 -8.14 13.66
CA LEU A 264 23.96 -8.01 12.26
C LEU A 264 23.75 -6.57 11.75
N GLY A 265 22.72 -5.88 12.21
CA GLY A 265 22.46 -4.47 11.90
C GLY A 265 23.56 -3.54 12.42
N THR A 266 24.04 -3.77 13.65
CA THR A 266 25.08 -2.95 14.29
C THR A 266 26.46 -3.17 13.68
N LYS A 267 26.84 -4.40 13.34
CA LYS A 267 28.16 -4.72 12.74
C LYS A 267 28.36 -4.09 11.35
N LYS A 268 27.29 -3.80 10.60
CA LYS A 268 27.40 -3.14 9.29
C LYS A 268 27.73 -1.65 9.36
N ASN A 269 27.53 -1.02 10.49
CA ASN A 269 27.93 0.39 10.69
C ASN A 269 29.44 0.53 10.97
N THR A 270 30.15 -0.57 11.28
CA THR A 270 31.58 -0.55 11.59
C THR A 270 32.47 -1.23 10.54
N THR A 271 31.93 -2.10 9.69
CA THR A 271 32.70 -2.74 8.60
C THR A 271 31.73 -3.25 7.53
N GLN A 272 32.01 -2.98 6.25
CA GLN A 272 31.26 -3.56 5.13
C GLN A 272 31.50 -5.08 5.06
N MET A 273 30.78 -5.87 5.85
CA MET A 273 30.76 -7.32 5.68
C MET A 273 30.06 -7.69 4.37
N SER A 274 30.74 -8.46 3.52
CA SER A 274 30.19 -8.92 2.25
C SER A 274 29.04 -9.93 2.48
N PHE A 275 28.06 -9.97 1.56
CA PHE A 275 26.93 -10.91 1.58
C PHE A 275 27.39 -12.39 1.58
N LYS A 276 28.64 -12.67 1.13
CA LYS A 276 29.27 -14.01 1.20
C LYS A 276 29.56 -14.46 2.63
N GLU A 277 29.93 -13.55 3.52
CA GLU A 277 30.21 -13.86 4.93
C GLU A 277 28.93 -14.10 5.72
N PHE A 278 27.85 -13.37 5.40
CA PHE A 278 26.52 -13.60 5.94
C PHE A 278 25.98 -15.02 5.64
N ARG A 279 26.17 -15.52 4.40
CA ARG A 279 25.79 -16.88 4.02
C ARG A 279 26.61 -17.97 4.73
N LYS A 280 27.85 -17.71 5.08
CA LYS A 280 28.69 -18.67 5.83
C LYS A 280 28.22 -18.83 7.26
N THR A 281 27.82 -17.75 7.93
CA THR A 281 27.28 -17.81 9.30
C THR A 281 25.95 -18.58 9.38
N GLN A 282 25.09 -18.48 8.38
CA GLN A 282 23.84 -19.24 8.34
C GLN A 282 24.03 -20.75 8.07
N LYS A 283 25.07 -21.14 7.31
CA LYS A 283 25.36 -22.56 7.06
C LYS A 283 25.94 -23.28 8.28
N GLY A 284 26.53 -22.56 9.24
CA GLY A 284 27.10 -23.13 10.46
C GLY A 284 26.04 -23.57 11.50
N PHE A 285 24.80 -23.15 11.38
CA PHE A 285 23.72 -23.49 12.33
C PHE A 285 22.78 -24.60 11.84
N GLY A 286 22.99 -25.14 10.63
CA GLY A 286 22.12 -26.15 10.03
C GLY A 286 22.66 -27.59 10.03
N VAL A 287 23.80 -27.89 10.67
CA VAL A 287 24.40 -29.24 10.65
C VAL A 287 24.70 -29.66 12.07
N ASN A 288 23.72 -30.08 12.83
CA ASN A 288 23.86 -31.04 13.96
C ASN A 288 22.48 -31.55 14.40
N ALA A 289 21.70 -32.14 13.48
CA ALA A 289 20.53 -32.89 13.80
C ALA A 289 20.34 -34.10 12.85
N GLU A 290 21.43 -34.88 12.68
CA GLU A 290 21.34 -36.26 12.21
C GLU A 290 22.63 -36.95 12.60
N ASN A 291 22.63 -37.61 13.76
CA ASN A 291 23.38 -38.81 14.13
C ASN A 291 23.29 -39.00 15.64
N LYS A 292 22.24 -39.63 16.11
CA LYS A 292 22.30 -40.71 17.09
C LYS A 292 20.92 -41.40 17.17
#